data_c5a395069cecc00910ec971b1ba494c5
#
_entry.id   c5a395069cecc00910ec971b1ba494c5
#
_cell.length_a   1.000
_cell.length_b   1.000
_cell.length_c   1.000
_cell.angle_alpha   90.00
_cell.angle_beta   90.00
_cell.angle_gamma   90.00
#
_symmetry.space_group_name_H-M   'P 1'
#
loop_
_entity.id
_entity.type
_entity.pdbx_description
1 polymer ?
#
loop_
_entity_poly.entity_id
_entity_poly.type
_entity_poly.pdbx_seq_one_letter_code
_entity_poly.pdbx_strand_id
1 'polypeptide(L)'
;MMSMKASYPEGKTYTNANYYAWKGGFCAGGYGCAGFAYMLSDEAFGTLPARVVRTFDDIRVGDIICMNNGAHTVIVLKVKSTGVVVAEGNYNNSVHWGRFIPYTDINETGVYMFTRYPQ
;
A
#
# COMPACT_ATOMS: atom_id res chain seq x y z
N MET A 1 -10.48 -2.14 4.66
CA MET A 1 -9.84 -2.10 3.31
C MET A 1 -10.68 -2.81 2.25
N MET A 2 -11.13 -4.01 2.54
CA MET A 2 -11.89 -4.80 1.54
C MET A 2 -13.24 -4.17 1.18
N SER A 3 -13.81 -3.33 2.05
CA SER A 3 -15.03 -2.58 1.74
C SER A 3 -14.86 -1.63 0.54
N MET A 4 -13.63 -1.21 0.25
CA MET A 4 -13.33 -0.34 -0.90
C MET A 4 -13.40 -1.08 -2.24
N LYS A 5 -13.42 -2.41 -2.22
CA LYS A 5 -13.40 -3.22 -3.45
C LYS A 5 -14.63 -2.99 -4.32
N ALA A 6 -15.77 -2.67 -3.73
CA ALA A 6 -16.99 -2.38 -4.48
C ALA A 6 -16.85 -1.08 -5.31
N SER A 7 -16.18 -0.06 -4.77
CA SER A 7 -15.95 1.22 -5.45
C SER A 7 -14.74 1.17 -6.38
N TYR A 8 -13.79 0.30 -6.10
CA TYR A 8 -12.53 0.15 -6.85
C TYR A 8 -12.32 -1.33 -7.20
N PRO A 9 -13.18 -1.89 -8.08
CA PRO A 9 -13.08 -3.32 -8.40
C PRO A 9 -11.83 -3.65 -9.20
N GLU A 10 -11.52 -4.94 -9.24
CA GLU A 10 -10.41 -5.46 -10.04
C GLU A 10 -10.49 -4.93 -11.48
N GLY A 11 -9.38 -4.40 -11.97
CA GLY A 11 -9.29 -3.88 -13.34
C GLY A 11 -9.82 -2.47 -13.56
N LYS A 12 -10.39 -1.82 -12.51
CA LYS A 12 -10.82 -0.42 -12.66
C LYS A 12 -9.62 0.47 -13.00
N THR A 13 -9.80 1.40 -13.91
CA THR A 13 -8.74 2.35 -14.28
C THR A 13 -8.30 3.17 -13.08
N TYR A 14 -7.00 3.20 -12.85
CA TYR A 14 -6.38 4.01 -11.80
C TYR A 14 -4.96 4.35 -12.25
N THR A 15 -4.68 5.65 -12.41
CA THR A 15 -3.44 6.11 -13.04
C THR A 15 -2.78 7.21 -12.22
N ASN A 16 -1.62 7.69 -12.69
CA ASN A 16 -0.94 8.83 -12.09
C ASN A 16 -1.74 10.14 -12.16
N ALA A 17 -2.87 10.17 -12.85
CA ALA A 17 -3.79 11.29 -12.81
C ALA A 17 -4.65 11.30 -11.54
N ASN A 18 -4.76 10.18 -10.85
CA ASN A 18 -5.54 10.06 -9.62
C ASN A 18 -4.69 10.47 -8.42
N TYR A 19 -5.17 11.45 -7.66
CA TYR A 19 -4.51 11.96 -6.46
C TYR A 19 -5.38 11.67 -5.23
N TYR A 20 -4.71 11.32 -4.12
CA TYR A 20 -5.37 11.16 -2.83
C TYR A 20 -4.58 11.89 -1.74
N ALA A 21 -5.27 12.73 -0.94
CA ALA A 21 -4.70 13.42 0.20
C ALA A 21 -4.68 12.46 1.41
N TRP A 22 -3.48 12.14 1.91
CA TRP A 22 -3.31 11.15 2.97
C TRP A 22 -3.44 11.76 4.36
N LYS A 23 -4.18 11.08 5.23
CA LYS A 23 -4.39 11.52 6.62
C LYS A 23 -3.36 10.98 7.59
N GLY A 24 -2.44 10.13 7.14
CA GLY A 24 -1.41 9.53 7.98
C GLY A 24 -0.37 10.50 8.52
N GLY A 25 -0.25 11.68 7.92
CA GLY A 25 0.59 12.76 8.45
C GLY A 25 2.08 12.68 8.09
N PHE A 26 2.52 11.63 7.42
CA PHE A 26 3.93 11.51 7.00
C PHE A 26 4.22 12.38 5.77
N CYS A 27 3.27 12.45 4.85
CA CYS A 27 3.30 13.34 3.70
C CYS A 27 1.88 13.76 3.34
N ALA A 28 1.76 14.77 2.45
CA ALA A 28 0.46 15.33 2.11
C ALA A 28 -0.44 14.35 1.36
N GLY A 29 0.13 13.50 0.52
CA GLY A 29 -0.62 12.55 -0.28
C GLY A 29 0.19 12.03 -1.44
N GLY A 30 -0.47 11.40 -2.40
CA GLY A 30 0.22 10.83 -3.55
C GLY A 30 -0.68 10.59 -4.75
N TYR A 31 -0.02 10.38 -5.87
CA TYR A 31 -0.65 10.05 -7.15
C TYR A 31 -0.50 8.55 -7.43
N GLY A 32 -1.41 8.00 -8.22
CA GLY A 32 -1.30 6.63 -8.71
C GLY A 32 -1.22 5.60 -7.60
N CYS A 33 -0.24 4.72 -7.66
CA CYS A 33 -0.10 3.60 -6.72
C CYS A 33 0.00 4.07 -5.26
N ALA A 34 0.72 5.14 -4.99
CA ALA A 34 0.83 5.70 -3.65
C ALA A 34 -0.52 6.21 -3.15
N GLY A 35 -1.23 6.97 -3.99
CA GLY A 35 -2.54 7.50 -3.63
C GLY A 35 -3.55 6.39 -3.32
N PHE A 36 -3.55 5.33 -4.11
CA PHE A 36 -4.45 4.20 -3.87
C PHE A 36 -4.16 3.52 -2.53
N ALA A 37 -2.88 3.25 -2.24
CA ALA A 37 -2.48 2.65 -0.97
C ALA A 37 -2.85 3.55 0.21
N TYR A 38 -2.64 4.85 0.11
CA TYR A 38 -2.98 5.82 1.16
C TYR A 38 -4.48 5.85 1.42
N MET A 39 -5.29 5.78 0.37
CA MET A 39 -6.75 5.76 0.49
C MET A 39 -7.23 4.54 1.29
N LEU A 40 -6.73 3.36 0.96
CA LEU A 40 -7.09 2.14 1.69
C LEU A 40 -6.58 2.18 3.13
N SER A 41 -5.39 2.73 3.35
CA SER A 41 -4.82 2.92 4.68
C SER A 41 -5.71 3.82 5.54
N ASP A 42 -6.17 4.94 5.01
CA ASP A 42 -7.07 5.84 5.74
C ASP A 42 -8.41 5.18 6.04
N GLU A 43 -8.94 4.40 5.11
CA GLU A 43 -10.19 3.68 5.34
C GLU A 43 -10.06 2.71 6.53
N ALA A 44 -8.91 2.05 6.65
CA ALA A 44 -8.67 1.09 7.73
C ALA A 44 -8.32 1.75 9.06
N PHE A 45 -7.56 2.84 9.05
CA PHE A 45 -6.94 3.43 10.25
C PHE A 45 -7.38 4.86 10.56
N GLY A 46 -8.14 5.50 9.69
CA GLY A 46 -8.62 6.86 9.91
C GLY A 46 -7.46 7.85 10.00
N THR A 47 -7.35 8.53 11.15
CA THR A 47 -6.36 9.58 11.36
C THR A 47 -5.14 9.13 12.18
N LEU A 48 -4.98 7.83 12.44
CA LEU A 48 -3.79 7.35 13.15
C LEU A 48 -2.53 7.74 12.37
N PRO A 49 -1.49 8.25 13.05
CA PRO A 49 -0.29 8.70 12.36
C PRO A 49 0.51 7.52 11.78
N ALA A 50 1.13 7.73 10.64
CA ALA A 50 2.01 6.76 10.00
C ALA A 50 3.43 6.94 10.51
N ARG A 51 4.16 5.82 10.60
CA ARG A 51 5.59 5.82 10.91
C ARG A 51 6.30 4.85 9.98
N VAL A 52 7.59 5.09 9.77
CA VAL A 52 8.40 4.26 8.88
C VAL A 52 8.87 3.00 9.62
N VAL A 53 8.78 1.86 8.93
CA VAL A 53 9.30 0.57 9.37
C VAL A 53 10.20 0.03 8.27
N ARG A 54 11.35 -0.56 8.64
CA ARG A 54 12.34 -1.02 7.67
C ARG A 54 12.65 -2.51 7.72
N THR A 55 11.87 -3.26 8.50
CA THR A 55 12.02 -4.72 8.60
C THR A 55 10.70 -5.41 8.30
N PHE A 56 10.76 -6.56 7.64
CA PHE A 56 9.57 -7.37 7.36
C PHE A 56 9.10 -8.17 8.59
N ASP A 57 9.89 -8.26 9.65
CA ASP A 57 9.54 -9.05 10.82
C ASP A 57 8.23 -8.60 11.48
N ASP A 58 7.95 -7.30 11.40
CA ASP A 58 6.77 -6.71 12.02
C ASP A 58 5.69 -6.30 11.03
N ILE A 59 5.76 -6.78 9.80
CA ILE A 59 4.78 -6.40 8.77
C ILE A 59 3.40 -6.94 9.13
N ARG A 60 2.37 -6.11 8.94
CA ARG A 60 0.98 -6.42 9.29
C ARG A 60 0.03 -6.04 8.17
N VAL A 61 -1.16 -6.61 8.22
CA VAL A 61 -2.25 -6.23 7.30
C VAL A 61 -2.52 -4.74 7.44
N GLY A 62 -2.60 -4.05 6.30
CA GLY A 62 -2.80 -2.60 6.25
C GLY A 62 -1.51 -1.78 6.17
N ASP A 63 -0.35 -2.40 6.33
CA ASP A 63 0.93 -1.71 6.13
C ASP A 63 1.15 -1.43 4.65
N ILE A 64 1.85 -0.33 4.37
CA ILE A 64 2.16 0.11 3.02
C ILE A 64 3.61 -0.20 2.72
N ILE A 65 3.86 -0.85 1.58
CA ILE A 65 5.22 -1.17 1.13
C ILE A 65 5.56 -0.29 -0.07
N CYS A 66 6.66 0.46 0.05
CA CYS A 66 7.20 1.28 -1.03
C CYS A 66 8.44 0.60 -1.58
N MET A 67 8.38 0.17 -2.84
CA MET A 67 9.43 -0.60 -3.50
C MET A 67 10.23 0.28 -4.46
N ASN A 68 11.49 -0.06 -4.68
CA ASN A 68 12.36 0.63 -5.64
C ASN A 68 12.39 2.15 -5.42
N ASN A 69 12.65 2.58 -4.18
CA ASN A 69 12.65 4.01 -3.79
C ASN A 69 11.31 4.72 -4.09
N GLY A 70 10.21 3.98 -3.99
CA GLY A 70 8.88 4.54 -4.22
C GLY A 70 8.39 4.44 -5.66
N ALA A 71 9.09 3.70 -6.51
CA ALA A 71 8.64 3.50 -7.89
C ALA A 71 7.30 2.76 -7.95
N HIS A 72 7.02 1.91 -6.95
CA HIS A 72 5.73 1.24 -6.82
C HIS A 72 5.35 1.10 -5.34
N THR A 73 4.09 1.32 -5.04
CA THR A 73 3.55 1.29 -3.67
C THR A 73 2.35 0.35 -3.62
N VAL A 74 2.32 -0.52 -2.61
CA VAL A 74 1.24 -1.48 -2.41
C VAL A 74 0.79 -1.46 -0.96
N ILE A 75 -0.42 -1.98 -0.68
CA ILE A 75 -0.91 -2.14 0.68
C ILE A 75 -1.17 -3.62 0.98
N VAL A 76 -0.78 -4.06 2.17
CA VAL A 76 -0.82 -5.46 2.55
C VAL A 76 -2.25 -5.86 2.93
N LEU A 77 -2.77 -6.90 2.28
CA LEU A 77 -4.06 -7.51 2.60
C LEU A 77 -3.89 -8.75 3.47
N LYS A 78 -2.79 -9.50 3.29
CA LYS A 78 -2.53 -10.73 4.03
C LYS A 78 -1.03 -10.95 4.12
N VAL A 79 -0.57 -11.40 5.29
CA VAL A 79 0.83 -11.74 5.53
C VAL A 79 0.98 -13.25 5.51
N LYS A 80 1.94 -13.74 4.72
CA LYS A 80 2.27 -15.17 4.62
C LYS A 80 3.73 -15.38 4.99
N SER A 81 4.13 -16.63 5.22
CA SER A 81 5.50 -16.97 5.59
C SER A 81 6.53 -16.61 4.52
N THR A 82 6.14 -16.62 3.24
CA THR A 82 7.05 -16.40 2.11
C THR A 82 6.82 -15.09 1.38
N GLY A 83 5.80 -14.32 1.76
CA GLY A 83 5.49 -13.07 1.10
C GLY A 83 4.20 -12.46 1.57
N VAL A 84 3.67 -11.51 0.81
CA VAL A 84 2.44 -10.79 1.14
C VAL A 84 1.47 -10.84 -0.03
N VAL A 85 0.18 -10.80 0.30
CA VAL A 85 -0.89 -10.56 -0.67
C VAL A 85 -1.28 -9.11 -0.55
N VAL A 86 -1.36 -8.39 -1.67
CA VAL A 86 -1.51 -6.94 -1.68
C VAL A 86 -2.67 -6.47 -2.53
N ALA A 87 -3.11 -5.23 -2.26
CA ALA A 87 -3.92 -4.43 -3.17
C ALA A 87 -3.05 -3.31 -3.72
N GLU A 88 -3.31 -2.90 -4.95
CA GLU A 88 -2.52 -1.87 -5.62
C GLU A 88 -3.33 -1.14 -6.69
N GLY A 89 -3.04 0.14 -6.86
CA GLY A 89 -3.55 0.94 -7.97
C GLY A 89 -2.42 1.26 -8.93
N ASN A 90 -2.78 1.66 -10.13
CA ASN A 90 -1.84 2.05 -11.19
C ASN A 90 -0.79 0.96 -11.50
N TYR A 91 -1.20 -0.29 -11.37
CA TYR A 91 -0.44 -1.40 -11.93
C TYR A 91 -1.04 -1.71 -13.30
N ASN A 92 -0.27 -1.46 -14.36
CA ASN A 92 -0.81 -1.46 -15.73
C ASN A 92 -2.03 -0.54 -15.84
N ASN A 93 -1.97 0.64 -15.18
CA ASN A 93 -3.01 1.68 -15.17
C ASN A 93 -4.35 1.21 -14.60
N SER A 94 -4.35 0.22 -13.71
CA SER A 94 -5.57 -0.31 -13.14
C SER A 94 -5.40 -0.80 -11.70
N VAL A 95 -6.53 -1.06 -11.05
CA VAL A 95 -6.62 -1.58 -9.68
C VAL A 95 -6.50 -3.10 -9.70
N HIS A 96 -5.72 -3.65 -8.77
CA HIS A 96 -5.58 -5.09 -8.58
C HIS A 96 -5.70 -5.47 -7.12
N TRP A 97 -6.45 -6.53 -6.85
CA TRP A 97 -6.67 -7.07 -5.51
C TRP A 97 -6.16 -8.50 -5.45
N GLY A 98 -5.20 -8.78 -4.56
CA GLY A 98 -4.82 -10.14 -4.27
C GLY A 98 -3.57 -10.64 -4.96
N ARG A 99 -2.72 -9.76 -5.49
CA ARG A 99 -1.44 -10.19 -6.04
C ARG A 99 -0.52 -10.68 -4.91
N PHE A 100 0.10 -11.83 -5.09
CA PHE A 100 1.10 -12.33 -4.15
C PHE A 100 2.49 -11.83 -4.56
N ILE A 101 3.22 -11.24 -3.60
CA ILE A 101 4.59 -10.79 -3.83
C ILE A 101 5.50 -11.50 -2.83
N PRO A 102 6.42 -12.36 -3.30
CA PRO A 102 7.40 -13.00 -2.42
C PRO A 102 8.32 -11.97 -1.78
N TYR A 103 8.77 -12.23 -0.56
CA TYR A 103 9.73 -11.33 0.11
C TYR A 103 11.02 -11.17 -0.68
N THR A 104 11.42 -12.18 -1.42
CA THR A 104 12.61 -12.11 -2.29
C THR A 104 12.47 -11.07 -3.39
N ASP A 105 11.25 -10.80 -3.86
CA ASP A 105 10.99 -9.79 -4.89
C ASP A 105 10.91 -8.38 -4.30
N ILE A 106 10.61 -8.26 -3.01
CA ILE A 106 10.49 -6.97 -2.33
C ILE A 106 11.80 -6.55 -1.68
N ASN A 107 12.60 -7.53 -1.22
CA ASN A 107 13.79 -7.30 -0.41
C ASN A 107 14.96 -6.83 -1.27
N GLU A 108 14.86 -5.59 -1.75
CA GLU A 108 15.87 -4.96 -2.59
C GLU A 108 16.20 -3.56 -2.07
N THR A 109 17.23 -2.95 -2.63
CA THR A 109 17.66 -1.61 -2.22
C THR A 109 16.53 -0.59 -2.40
N GLY A 110 16.32 0.22 -1.36
CA GLY A 110 15.35 1.30 -1.41
C GLY A 110 13.94 0.89 -1.02
N VAL A 111 13.76 -0.26 -0.36
CA VAL A 111 12.48 -0.66 0.19
C VAL A 111 12.28 -0.02 1.55
N TYR A 112 11.10 0.55 1.77
CA TYR A 112 10.67 1.01 3.08
C TYR A 112 9.15 0.84 3.21
N MET A 113 8.67 0.86 4.46
CA MET A 113 7.26 0.60 4.74
C MET A 113 6.70 1.65 5.68
N PHE A 114 5.40 1.90 5.56
CA PHE A 114 4.66 2.72 6.52
C PHE A 114 3.68 1.83 7.28
N THR A 115 3.62 2.00 8.60
CA THR A 115 2.60 1.37 9.42
C THR A 115 1.80 2.43 10.16
N ARG A 116 0.53 2.15 10.40
CA ARG A 116 -0.35 3.01 11.20
C ARG A 116 -0.68 2.37 12.54
N TYR A 117 -0.14 1.21 12.82
CA TYR A 117 -0.28 0.59 14.14
C TYR A 117 0.52 1.40 15.16
N PRO A 118 -0.08 1.77 16.30
CA PRO A 118 0.65 2.46 17.36
C PRO A 118 1.77 1.58 17.93
N GLN A 119 2.81 2.24 18.45
CA GLN A 119 3.88 1.53 19.13
C GLN A 119 3.42 1.00 20.48
#